data_6bbbc951668162bde0583799ac15abdb
#
_entry.id   6bbbc951668162bde0583799ac15abdb
#
_cell.length_a   1.000
_cell.length_b   1.000
_cell.length_c   1.000
_cell.angle_alpha   90.00
_cell.angle_beta   90.00
_cell.angle_gamma   90.00
#
_symmetry.space_group_name_H-M   'P 1'
#
loop_
_entity.id
_entity.type
_entity.pdbx_description
1 polymer ?
#
loop_
_entity_poly.entity_id
_entity_poly.type
_entity_poly.pdbx_seq_one_letter_code
_entity_poly.pdbx_strand_id
1 'polypeptide(L)'
;RRPIKDALNGTWLGHPVHPAVTDVPVGAMTVAALFDLTGRDGAADTAVAVGIAGMVASAVTGVSDAVDAHGRARDHATVHGTLMVTSAGVYLLSGLLRLGPSALRPLARLLGYAGYGVLTAGAYVGGDLTYGSGNQVDRHAFEATGTKWRPLDVSEVPAGTLVKAKAGSDAIVLYREVDGAPITAFHAVCSHQGGPLDKGSIVDGCVECPWHQSRFDLATGQVRQGPAVFDQPRFEVRETSEGALEARRIPAAAGAGA
;
A
#
# COMPACT_ATOMS: atom_id res chain seq x y z
N ARG A 1 16.98 0.16 -8.19
CA ARG A 1 15.60 0.70 -8.26
C ARG A 1 14.70 -0.25 -9.04
N ARG A 2 13.43 -0.28 -8.69
CA ARG A 2 12.39 -1.11 -9.34
C ARG A 2 11.33 -0.21 -9.98
N PRO A 3 11.64 0.52 -11.05
CA PRO A 3 10.81 1.62 -11.53
C PRO A 3 9.38 1.19 -11.92
N ILE A 4 9.20 0.00 -12.47
CA ILE A 4 7.87 -0.51 -12.83
C ILE A 4 7.06 -0.80 -11.56
N LYS A 5 7.65 -1.50 -10.58
CA LYS A 5 6.97 -1.79 -9.31
C LYS A 5 6.67 -0.51 -8.55
N ASP A 6 7.60 0.43 -8.47
CA ASP A 6 7.42 1.74 -7.83
C ASP A 6 6.27 2.53 -8.46
N ALA A 7 6.16 2.47 -9.81
CA ALA A 7 5.06 3.10 -10.53
C ALA A 7 3.71 2.45 -10.21
N LEU A 8 3.64 1.12 -10.21
CA LEU A 8 2.40 0.36 -9.98
C LEU A 8 1.92 0.45 -8.51
N ASN A 9 2.83 0.48 -7.55
CA ASN A 9 2.48 0.61 -6.13
C ASN A 9 2.18 2.06 -5.71
N GLY A 10 2.57 3.07 -6.50
CA GLY A 10 2.30 4.48 -6.19
C GLY A 10 3.35 5.15 -5.31
N THR A 11 4.58 4.60 -5.25
CA THR A 11 5.69 5.18 -4.49
C THR A 11 5.96 6.65 -4.88
N TRP A 12 5.81 6.98 -6.16
CA TRP A 12 5.97 8.34 -6.72
C TRP A 12 4.84 9.29 -6.34
N LEU A 13 3.67 8.74 -6.01
CA LEU A 13 2.46 9.48 -5.65
C LEU A 13 2.36 9.71 -4.13
N GLY A 14 3.07 8.92 -3.31
CA GLY A 14 2.90 8.89 -1.87
C GLY A 14 1.56 8.27 -1.44
N HIS A 15 0.92 7.52 -2.35
CA HIS A 15 -0.39 6.89 -2.12
C HIS A 15 -0.49 5.58 -2.92
N PRO A 16 -1.11 4.52 -2.37
CA PRO A 16 -1.36 3.30 -3.13
C PRO A 16 -2.21 3.55 -4.37
N VAL A 17 -1.73 3.13 -5.55
CA VAL A 17 -2.44 3.37 -6.83
C VAL A 17 -3.64 2.44 -6.98
N HIS A 18 -3.53 1.18 -6.58
CA HIS A 18 -4.59 0.18 -6.79
C HIS A 18 -5.94 0.63 -6.23
N PRO A 19 -6.09 1.07 -4.98
CA PRO A 19 -7.37 1.53 -4.45
C PRO A 19 -8.00 2.68 -5.27
N ALA A 20 -7.17 3.65 -5.68
CA ALA A 20 -7.65 4.79 -6.47
C ALA A 20 -8.14 4.39 -7.87
N VAL A 21 -7.45 3.44 -8.52
CA VAL A 21 -7.83 2.95 -9.85
C VAL A 21 -9.09 2.11 -9.80
N THR A 22 -9.35 1.37 -8.71
CA THR A 22 -10.55 0.52 -8.56
C THR A 22 -11.86 1.29 -8.53
N ASP A 23 -11.86 2.57 -8.21
CA ASP A 23 -13.05 3.42 -8.26
C ASP A 23 -13.64 3.51 -9.67
N VAL A 24 -12.79 3.44 -10.70
CA VAL A 24 -13.22 3.52 -12.11
C VAL A 24 -14.11 2.33 -12.49
N PRO A 25 -13.68 1.05 -12.38
CA PRO A 25 -14.53 -0.07 -12.75
C PRO A 25 -15.74 -0.21 -11.82
N VAL A 26 -15.63 0.04 -10.53
CA VAL A 26 -16.75 -0.04 -9.59
C VAL A 26 -17.83 0.98 -9.97
N GLY A 27 -17.45 2.23 -10.18
CA GLY A 27 -18.38 3.30 -10.58
C GLY A 27 -19.00 3.05 -11.95
N ALA A 28 -18.18 2.70 -12.95
CA ALA A 28 -18.64 2.45 -14.32
C ALA A 28 -19.64 1.27 -14.38
N MET A 29 -19.37 0.15 -13.68
CA MET A 29 -20.25 -0.99 -13.69
C MET A 29 -21.54 -0.74 -12.90
N THR A 30 -21.51 0.07 -11.84
CA THR A 30 -22.71 0.54 -11.13
C THR A 30 -23.60 1.35 -12.07
N VAL A 31 -23.02 2.30 -12.80
CA VAL A 31 -23.76 3.14 -13.76
C VAL A 31 -24.26 2.31 -14.94
N ALA A 32 -23.49 1.32 -15.42
CA ALA A 32 -23.94 0.40 -16.47
C ALA A 32 -25.18 -0.38 -16.05
N ALA A 33 -25.21 -0.91 -14.82
CA ALA A 33 -26.37 -1.62 -14.28
C ALA A 33 -27.61 -0.72 -14.21
N LEU A 34 -27.46 0.54 -13.80
CA LEU A 34 -28.56 1.51 -13.77
C LEU A 34 -29.08 1.86 -15.19
N PHE A 35 -28.19 2.00 -16.17
CA PHE A 35 -28.58 2.24 -17.56
C PHE A 35 -29.29 1.03 -18.19
N ASP A 36 -28.84 -0.18 -17.87
CA ASP A 36 -29.51 -1.41 -18.31
C ASP A 36 -30.94 -1.52 -17.72
N LEU A 37 -31.15 -1.16 -16.44
CA LEU A 37 -32.44 -1.12 -15.80
C LEU A 37 -33.40 -0.09 -16.45
N THR A 38 -32.84 1.03 -16.92
CA THR A 38 -33.64 2.12 -17.52
C THR A 38 -33.69 2.04 -19.04
N GLY A 39 -33.19 0.97 -19.67
CA GLY A 39 -33.22 0.75 -21.11
C GLY A 39 -32.33 1.70 -21.92
N ARG A 40 -31.33 2.31 -21.33
CA ARG A 40 -30.37 3.21 -21.98
C ARG A 40 -29.18 2.45 -22.54
N ASP A 41 -29.41 1.61 -23.53
CA ASP A 41 -28.45 0.64 -24.05
C ASP A 41 -27.07 1.22 -24.43
N GLY A 42 -27.05 2.28 -25.24
CA GLY A 42 -25.78 2.87 -25.68
C GLY A 42 -24.93 3.44 -24.54
N ALA A 43 -25.59 4.01 -23.50
CA ALA A 43 -24.90 4.49 -22.32
C ALA A 43 -24.37 3.32 -21.46
N ALA A 44 -25.18 2.24 -21.32
CA ALA A 44 -24.77 1.01 -20.64
C ALA A 44 -23.53 0.38 -21.32
N ASP A 45 -23.53 0.31 -22.66
CA ASP A 45 -22.42 -0.27 -23.44
C ASP A 45 -21.13 0.53 -23.25
N THR A 46 -21.22 1.86 -23.27
CA THR A 46 -20.08 2.74 -23.01
C THR A 46 -19.56 2.55 -21.59
N ALA A 47 -20.44 2.50 -20.59
CA ALA A 47 -20.05 2.29 -19.20
C ALA A 47 -19.39 0.92 -18.99
N VAL A 48 -19.90 -0.15 -19.62
CA VAL A 48 -19.29 -1.49 -19.60
C VAL A 48 -17.88 -1.45 -20.21
N ALA A 49 -17.68 -0.77 -21.35
CA ALA A 49 -16.37 -0.66 -21.98
C ALA A 49 -15.35 0.07 -21.09
N VAL A 50 -15.76 1.20 -20.49
CA VAL A 50 -14.92 1.95 -19.53
C VAL A 50 -14.60 1.08 -18.30
N GLY A 51 -15.60 0.37 -17.77
CA GLY A 51 -15.43 -0.51 -16.63
C GLY A 51 -14.46 -1.66 -16.92
N ILE A 52 -14.53 -2.31 -18.09
CA ILE A 52 -13.58 -3.36 -18.50
C ILE A 52 -12.15 -2.80 -18.60
N ALA A 53 -11.96 -1.64 -19.19
CA ALA A 53 -10.66 -0.98 -19.24
C ALA A 53 -10.12 -0.68 -17.84
N GLY A 54 -10.98 -0.18 -16.94
CA GLY A 54 -10.64 0.04 -15.53
C GLY A 54 -10.29 -1.26 -14.80
N MET A 55 -10.99 -2.37 -15.06
CA MET A 55 -10.67 -3.68 -14.49
C MET A 55 -9.27 -4.16 -14.89
N VAL A 56 -8.86 -3.93 -16.15
CA VAL A 56 -7.49 -4.28 -16.60
C VAL A 56 -6.45 -3.47 -15.84
N ALA A 57 -6.64 -2.15 -15.73
CA ALA A 57 -5.73 -1.29 -14.98
C ALA A 57 -5.66 -1.67 -13.49
N SER A 58 -6.82 -1.98 -12.88
CA SER A 58 -6.91 -2.46 -11.50
C SER A 58 -6.22 -3.80 -11.30
N ALA A 59 -6.35 -4.73 -12.25
CA ALA A 59 -5.69 -6.03 -12.16
C ALA A 59 -4.17 -5.91 -12.18
N VAL A 60 -3.61 -5.03 -13.03
CA VAL A 60 -2.16 -4.81 -13.13
C VAL A 60 -1.60 -4.24 -11.82
N THR A 61 -2.26 -3.22 -11.26
CA THR A 61 -1.83 -2.61 -9.98
C THR A 61 -2.07 -3.56 -8.80
N GLY A 62 -3.20 -4.27 -8.78
CA GLY A 62 -3.55 -5.20 -7.71
C GLY A 62 -2.63 -6.42 -7.63
N VAL A 63 -2.16 -6.95 -8.76
CA VAL A 63 -1.14 -8.02 -8.78
C VAL A 63 0.17 -7.52 -8.18
N SER A 64 0.57 -6.27 -8.47
CA SER A 64 1.77 -5.67 -7.88
C SER A 64 1.71 -5.61 -6.35
N ASP A 65 0.52 -5.31 -5.78
CA ASP A 65 0.31 -5.27 -4.35
C ASP A 65 0.19 -6.68 -3.73
N ALA A 66 -0.50 -7.59 -4.41
CA ALA A 66 -0.79 -8.93 -3.91
C ALA A 66 0.46 -9.80 -3.71
N VAL A 67 1.51 -9.59 -4.50
CA VAL A 67 2.78 -10.34 -4.37
C VAL A 67 3.51 -10.06 -3.05
N ASP A 68 3.21 -8.93 -2.41
CA ASP A 68 3.80 -8.55 -1.12
C ASP A 68 2.91 -8.96 0.08
N ALA A 69 1.72 -9.49 -0.16
CA ALA A 69 0.82 -9.91 0.91
C ALA A 69 1.29 -11.20 1.60
N HIS A 70 1.12 -11.26 2.92
CA HIS A 70 1.55 -12.40 3.75
C HIS A 70 0.41 -12.88 4.67
N GLY A 71 0.51 -14.14 5.10
CA GLY A 71 -0.42 -14.73 6.07
C GLY A 71 -1.88 -14.52 5.64
N ARG A 72 -2.74 -14.12 6.56
CA ARG A 72 -4.17 -13.90 6.30
C ARG A 72 -4.45 -12.91 5.16
N ALA A 73 -3.65 -11.86 5.02
CA ALA A 73 -3.82 -10.91 3.93
C ALA A 73 -3.61 -11.56 2.55
N ARG A 74 -2.69 -12.52 2.45
CA ARG A 74 -2.47 -13.29 1.21
C ARG A 74 -3.67 -14.17 0.85
N ASP A 75 -4.28 -14.83 1.83
CA ASP A 75 -5.46 -15.67 1.60
C ASP A 75 -6.64 -14.80 1.11
N HIS A 76 -6.89 -13.67 1.76
CA HIS A 76 -7.91 -12.71 1.35
C HIS A 76 -7.61 -12.09 -0.03
N ALA A 77 -6.36 -11.76 -0.34
CA ALA A 77 -5.96 -11.26 -1.66
C ALA A 77 -6.21 -12.30 -2.76
N THR A 78 -6.02 -13.59 -2.47
CA THR A 78 -6.31 -14.68 -3.40
C THR A 78 -7.81 -14.78 -3.67
N VAL A 79 -8.65 -14.74 -2.63
CA VAL A 79 -10.11 -14.77 -2.78
C VAL A 79 -10.61 -13.53 -3.54
N HIS A 80 -10.14 -12.33 -3.14
CA HIS A 80 -10.44 -11.07 -3.82
C HIS A 80 -10.07 -11.14 -5.31
N GLY A 81 -8.84 -11.51 -5.63
CA GLY A 81 -8.36 -11.62 -7.01
C GLY A 81 -9.16 -12.61 -7.85
N THR A 82 -9.53 -13.77 -7.27
CA THR A 82 -10.38 -14.77 -7.94
C THR A 82 -11.75 -14.20 -8.28
N LEU A 83 -12.40 -13.50 -7.35
CA LEU A 83 -13.70 -12.85 -7.59
C LEU A 83 -13.57 -11.76 -8.66
N MET A 84 -12.51 -10.94 -8.63
CA MET A 84 -12.28 -9.90 -9.63
C MET A 84 -12.06 -10.46 -11.02
N VAL A 85 -11.24 -11.49 -11.17
CA VAL A 85 -11.01 -12.17 -12.46
C VAL A 85 -12.31 -12.81 -12.97
N THR A 86 -13.08 -13.44 -12.10
CA THR A 86 -14.39 -14.01 -12.46
C THR A 86 -15.35 -12.92 -12.95
N SER A 87 -15.48 -11.82 -12.22
CA SER A 87 -16.30 -10.68 -12.61
C SER A 87 -15.85 -10.11 -13.96
N ALA A 88 -14.55 -9.91 -14.15
CA ALA A 88 -13.99 -9.39 -15.40
C ALA A 88 -14.32 -10.32 -16.59
N GLY A 89 -14.20 -11.63 -16.42
CA GLY A 89 -14.56 -12.63 -17.44
C GLY A 89 -16.06 -12.57 -17.80
N VAL A 90 -16.95 -12.47 -16.81
CA VAL A 90 -18.39 -12.32 -17.02
C VAL A 90 -18.72 -11.02 -17.75
N TYR A 91 -18.08 -9.89 -17.36
CA TYR A 91 -18.29 -8.61 -18.04
C TYR A 91 -17.71 -8.59 -19.46
N LEU A 92 -16.56 -9.25 -19.68
CA LEU A 92 -16.02 -9.39 -21.03
C LEU A 92 -17.01 -10.15 -21.94
N LEU A 93 -17.59 -11.25 -21.46
CA LEU A 93 -18.62 -11.98 -22.21
C LEU A 93 -19.87 -11.13 -22.42
N SER A 94 -20.36 -10.43 -21.39
CA SER A 94 -21.47 -9.46 -21.52
C SER A 94 -21.16 -8.42 -22.59
N GLY A 95 -19.98 -7.82 -22.54
CA GLY A 95 -19.53 -6.81 -23.54
C GLY A 95 -19.50 -7.34 -24.98
N LEU A 96 -18.99 -8.56 -25.17
CA LEU A 96 -18.96 -9.21 -26.48
C LEU A 96 -20.38 -9.46 -27.01
N LEU A 97 -21.30 -9.91 -26.18
CA LEU A 97 -22.70 -10.13 -26.57
C LEU A 97 -23.43 -8.82 -26.92
N ARG A 98 -23.03 -7.69 -26.29
CA ARG A 98 -23.56 -6.35 -26.62
C ARG A 98 -23.20 -5.88 -28.01
N LEU A 99 -22.08 -6.36 -28.57
CA LEU A 99 -21.66 -6.08 -29.95
C LEU A 99 -22.40 -6.93 -30.99
N GLY A 100 -23.11 -7.96 -30.56
CA GLY A 100 -23.85 -8.88 -31.42
C GLY A 100 -25.29 -8.42 -31.73
N PRO A 101 -26.09 -9.34 -32.31
CA PRO A 101 -27.50 -9.08 -32.60
C PRO A 101 -28.31 -8.66 -31.38
N SER A 102 -29.31 -7.79 -31.56
CA SER A 102 -30.19 -7.30 -30.48
C SER A 102 -30.87 -8.41 -29.67
N ALA A 103 -31.13 -9.57 -30.30
CA ALA A 103 -31.66 -10.75 -29.64
C ALA A 103 -30.80 -11.27 -28.47
N LEU A 104 -29.47 -10.96 -28.45
CA LEU A 104 -28.57 -11.34 -27.37
C LEU A 104 -28.57 -10.33 -26.23
N ARG A 105 -29.18 -9.16 -26.39
CA ARG A 105 -29.18 -8.08 -25.39
C ARG A 105 -29.74 -8.53 -24.00
N PRO A 106 -30.83 -9.29 -23.89
CA PRO A 106 -31.30 -9.75 -22.58
C PRO A 106 -30.27 -10.61 -21.85
N LEU A 107 -29.57 -11.51 -22.55
CA LEU A 107 -28.51 -12.34 -21.99
C LEU A 107 -27.32 -11.48 -21.57
N ALA A 108 -26.92 -10.51 -22.40
CA ALA A 108 -25.83 -9.59 -22.07
C ALA A 108 -26.11 -8.80 -20.79
N ARG A 109 -27.35 -8.29 -20.61
CA ARG A 109 -27.76 -7.61 -19.39
C ARG A 109 -27.76 -8.53 -18.18
N LEU A 110 -28.28 -9.76 -18.31
CA LEU A 110 -28.28 -10.75 -17.25
C LEU A 110 -26.85 -11.05 -16.76
N LEU A 111 -25.92 -11.25 -17.70
CA LEU A 111 -24.50 -11.42 -17.37
C LEU A 111 -23.90 -10.16 -16.74
N GLY A 112 -24.29 -8.96 -17.19
CA GLY A 112 -23.90 -7.70 -16.55
C GLY A 112 -24.29 -7.64 -15.08
N TYR A 113 -25.55 -8.00 -14.74
CA TYR A 113 -25.99 -8.07 -13.35
C TYR A 113 -25.28 -9.16 -12.53
N ALA A 114 -25.07 -10.34 -13.12
CA ALA A 114 -24.30 -11.39 -12.47
C ALA A 114 -22.86 -10.96 -12.19
N GLY A 115 -22.20 -10.33 -13.18
CA GLY A 115 -20.87 -9.76 -13.03
C GLY A 115 -20.80 -8.68 -11.96
N TYR A 116 -21.85 -7.83 -11.86
CA TYR A 116 -21.95 -6.81 -10.82
C TYR A 116 -22.07 -7.42 -9.41
N GLY A 117 -22.87 -8.48 -9.26
CA GLY A 117 -22.95 -9.21 -8.00
C GLY A 117 -21.60 -9.78 -7.54
N VAL A 118 -20.84 -10.39 -8.47
CA VAL A 118 -19.50 -10.91 -8.18
C VAL A 118 -18.52 -9.78 -7.89
N LEU A 119 -18.59 -8.66 -8.64
CA LEU A 119 -17.79 -7.44 -8.38
C LEU A 119 -18.02 -6.93 -6.96
N THR A 120 -19.27 -6.81 -6.54
CA THR A 120 -19.64 -6.31 -5.21
C THR A 120 -19.12 -7.24 -4.11
N ALA A 121 -19.26 -8.56 -4.28
CA ALA A 121 -18.71 -9.53 -3.35
C ALA A 121 -17.18 -9.41 -3.24
N GLY A 122 -16.50 -9.26 -4.37
CA GLY A 122 -15.06 -9.06 -4.39
C GLY A 122 -14.63 -7.72 -3.80
N ALA A 123 -15.39 -6.64 -4.04
CA ALA A 123 -15.11 -5.33 -3.43
C ALA A 123 -15.25 -5.40 -1.89
N TYR A 124 -16.23 -6.16 -1.37
CA TYR A 124 -16.35 -6.42 0.06
C TYR A 124 -15.09 -7.08 0.64
N VAL A 125 -14.58 -8.14 -0.02
CA VAL A 125 -13.34 -8.82 0.40
C VAL A 125 -12.13 -7.89 0.28
N GLY A 126 -12.10 -7.02 -0.75
CA GLY A 126 -11.08 -5.97 -0.89
C GLY A 126 -11.10 -4.96 0.25
N GLY A 127 -12.30 -4.58 0.71
CA GLY A 127 -12.47 -3.78 1.92
C GLY A 127 -11.91 -4.47 3.17
N ASP A 128 -12.13 -5.77 3.33
CA ASP A 128 -11.58 -6.54 4.45
C ASP A 128 -10.05 -6.67 4.39
N LEU A 129 -9.46 -6.69 3.19
CA LEU A 129 -8.00 -6.60 3.03
C LEU A 129 -7.43 -5.31 3.64
N THR A 130 -8.07 -4.18 3.39
CA THR A 130 -7.61 -2.89 3.89
C THR A 130 -7.97 -2.70 5.36
N TYR A 131 -9.27 -2.80 5.71
CA TYR A 131 -9.77 -2.45 7.04
C TYR A 131 -9.59 -3.58 8.06
N GLY A 132 -9.68 -4.84 7.65
CA GLY A 132 -9.55 -6.01 8.51
C GLY A 132 -8.10 -6.51 8.64
N SER A 133 -7.30 -6.42 7.57
CA SER A 133 -5.92 -6.94 7.55
C SER A 133 -4.86 -5.83 7.51
N GLY A 134 -5.27 -4.56 7.34
CA GLY A 134 -4.36 -3.41 7.27
C GLY A 134 -3.41 -3.47 6.06
N ASN A 135 -3.84 -4.09 4.95
CA ASN A 135 -3.04 -4.12 3.73
C ASN A 135 -3.02 -2.73 3.10
N GLN A 136 -1.84 -2.23 2.71
CA GLN A 136 -1.62 -0.88 2.16
C GLN A 136 -2.03 0.27 3.11
N VAL A 137 -2.15 0.01 4.41
CA VAL A 137 -2.34 1.04 5.44
C VAL A 137 -0.98 1.37 6.05
N ASP A 138 -0.70 2.66 6.26
CA ASP A 138 0.50 3.10 6.97
C ASP A 138 0.55 2.47 8.37
N ARG A 139 1.60 1.71 8.64
CA ARG A 139 1.80 1.03 9.93
C ARG A 139 1.99 1.99 11.10
N HIS A 140 2.22 3.26 10.81
CA HIS A 140 2.46 4.32 11.79
C HIS A 140 1.29 5.30 11.95
N ALA A 141 0.19 5.10 11.20
CA ALA A 141 -0.94 6.02 11.16
C ALA A 141 -1.59 6.29 12.53
N PHE A 142 -1.51 5.34 13.45
CA PHE A 142 -2.14 5.42 14.78
C PHE A 142 -1.13 5.55 15.93
N GLU A 143 0.14 5.77 15.63
CA GLU A 143 1.16 5.93 16.65
C GLU A 143 1.13 7.33 17.27
N ALA A 144 1.40 7.41 18.57
CA ALA A 144 1.48 8.67 19.28
C ALA A 144 2.62 9.55 18.73
N THR A 145 2.31 10.80 18.43
CA THR A 145 3.27 11.80 17.93
C THR A 145 4.03 12.54 19.03
N GLY A 146 4.25 11.87 20.18
CA GLY A 146 4.90 12.50 21.34
C GLY A 146 6.33 12.96 21.03
N THR A 147 6.61 14.25 21.30
CA THR A 147 7.92 14.88 21.06
C THR A 147 8.82 14.94 22.30
N LYS A 148 8.45 14.21 23.35
CA LYS A 148 9.24 14.18 24.59
C LYS A 148 10.47 13.28 24.45
N TRP A 149 11.59 13.70 25.01
CA TRP A 149 12.78 12.88 25.13
C TRP A 149 12.49 11.66 26.03
N ARG A 150 12.93 10.50 25.58
CA ARG A 150 12.78 9.23 26.28
C ARG A 150 14.11 8.50 26.30
N PRO A 151 14.49 7.91 27.44
CA PRO A 151 15.72 7.14 27.52
C PRO A 151 15.67 5.92 26.61
N LEU A 152 16.82 5.57 26.05
CA LEU A 152 16.99 4.35 25.26
C LEU A 152 17.48 3.21 26.16
N ASP A 153 17.09 1.99 25.82
CA ASP A 153 17.54 0.76 26.50
C ASP A 153 18.89 0.23 25.99
N VAL A 154 19.64 1.09 25.27
CA VAL A 154 20.99 0.79 24.78
C VAL A 154 21.93 1.93 25.12
N SER A 155 23.20 1.61 25.40
CA SER A 155 24.26 2.58 25.73
C SER A 155 25.21 2.88 24.57
N GLU A 156 25.26 2.00 23.56
CA GLU A 156 26.21 2.11 22.47
C GLU A 156 25.56 1.81 21.12
N VAL A 157 26.05 2.49 20.08
CA VAL A 157 25.67 2.26 18.69
C VAL A 157 26.97 2.07 17.89
N PRO A 158 27.44 0.82 17.70
CA PRO A 158 28.64 0.55 16.92
C PRO A 158 28.51 1.05 15.49
N ALA A 159 29.60 1.61 14.94
CA ALA A 159 29.61 2.09 13.57
C ALA A 159 29.28 0.98 12.57
N GLY A 160 28.55 1.32 11.51
CA GLY A 160 28.16 0.40 10.43
C GLY A 160 27.10 -0.64 10.81
N THR A 161 26.53 -0.58 12.03
CA THR A 161 25.57 -1.59 12.52
C THR A 161 24.20 -0.98 12.79
N LEU A 162 23.14 -1.69 12.37
CA LEU A 162 21.76 -1.38 12.73
C LEU A 162 21.47 -1.92 14.14
N VAL A 163 21.22 -1.03 15.09
CA VAL A 163 20.94 -1.38 16.50
C VAL A 163 19.49 -1.12 16.81
N LYS A 164 18.75 -2.15 17.23
CA LYS A 164 17.37 -2.00 17.70
C LYS A 164 17.36 -1.50 19.14
N ALA A 165 16.56 -0.49 19.41
CA ALA A 165 16.35 0.07 20.75
C ALA A 165 14.88 0.38 21.00
N LYS A 166 14.55 0.71 22.25
CA LYS A 166 13.23 1.21 22.64
C LYS A 166 13.35 2.64 23.16
N ALA A 167 12.44 3.50 22.69
CA ALA A 167 12.23 4.85 23.19
C ALA A 167 10.81 4.91 23.81
N GLY A 168 10.66 4.50 25.05
CA GLY A 168 9.35 4.28 25.68
C GLY A 168 8.63 3.09 25.04
N SER A 169 7.47 3.35 24.39
CA SER A 169 6.72 2.32 23.64
C SER A 169 7.23 2.07 22.24
N ASP A 170 8.02 3.02 21.68
CA ASP A 170 8.42 2.98 20.29
C ASP A 170 9.65 2.09 20.11
N ALA A 171 9.56 1.13 19.20
CA ALA A 171 10.70 0.36 18.73
C ALA A 171 11.41 1.17 17.64
N ILE A 172 12.67 1.52 17.85
CA ILE A 172 13.46 2.30 16.90
C ILE A 172 14.72 1.55 16.46
N VAL A 173 15.24 1.92 15.31
CA VAL A 173 16.54 1.48 14.82
C VAL A 173 17.49 2.66 14.82
N LEU A 174 18.66 2.44 15.38
CA LEU A 174 19.76 3.38 15.44
C LEU A 174 20.82 2.95 14.44
N TYR A 175 21.42 3.90 13.76
CA TYR A 175 22.54 3.67 12.86
C TYR A 175 23.56 4.80 12.97
N ARG A 176 24.85 4.45 12.98
CA ARG A 176 25.97 5.37 12.91
C ARG A 176 26.87 4.91 11.78
N GLU A 177 27.20 5.79 10.86
CA GLU A 177 28.00 5.44 9.68
C GLU A 177 29.45 5.10 10.04
N VAL A 178 30.11 5.99 10.81
CA VAL A 178 31.45 5.85 11.33
C VAL A 178 31.51 6.30 12.79
N ASP A 179 32.57 5.92 13.51
CA ASP A 179 32.76 6.35 14.91
C ASP A 179 32.76 7.88 15.01
N GLY A 180 32.04 8.43 15.98
CA GLY A 180 31.88 9.87 16.17
C GLY A 180 30.90 10.56 15.25
N ALA A 181 30.34 9.88 14.24
CA ALA A 181 29.28 10.45 13.42
C ALA A 181 27.95 10.56 14.20
N PRO A 182 27.06 11.48 13.82
CA PRO A 182 25.71 11.56 14.39
C PRO A 182 24.94 10.23 14.25
N ILE A 183 24.15 9.90 15.27
CA ILE A 183 23.26 8.73 15.22
C ILE A 183 22.00 9.10 14.45
N THR A 184 21.72 8.37 13.39
CA THR A 184 20.45 8.39 12.68
C THR A 184 19.47 7.41 13.36
N ALA A 185 18.21 7.80 13.51
CA ALA A 185 17.20 6.97 14.13
C ALA A 185 15.86 7.07 13.41
N PHE A 186 15.23 5.92 13.24
CA PHE A 186 13.90 5.80 12.61
C PHE A 186 13.12 4.64 13.26
N HIS A 187 11.80 4.59 13.03
CA HIS A 187 10.98 3.52 13.58
C HIS A 187 11.43 2.14 13.07
N ALA A 188 11.50 1.13 13.94
CA ALA A 188 12.03 -0.19 13.60
C ALA A 188 11.10 -1.03 12.70
N VAL A 189 9.83 -0.65 12.63
CA VAL A 189 8.81 -1.36 11.84
C VAL A 189 8.65 -0.63 10.50
N CYS A 190 8.79 -1.34 9.39
CA CYS A 190 8.64 -0.77 8.05
C CYS A 190 7.20 -0.30 7.80
N SER A 191 7.02 0.92 7.29
CA SER A 191 5.71 1.53 7.00
C SER A 191 4.85 0.73 6.02
N HIS A 192 5.46 -0.09 5.14
CA HIS A 192 4.74 -0.91 4.16
C HIS A 192 3.93 -2.06 4.80
N GLN A 193 4.60 -3.12 5.27
CA GLN A 193 3.97 -4.34 5.79
C GLN A 193 4.53 -4.77 7.16
N GLY A 194 5.21 -3.85 7.85
CA GLY A 194 5.70 -4.12 9.19
C GLY A 194 7.01 -4.91 9.27
N GLY A 195 7.79 -4.98 8.19
CA GLY A 195 9.08 -5.67 8.17
C GLY A 195 10.09 -5.07 9.16
N PRO A 196 10.98 -5.89 9.76
CA PRO A 196 11.93 -5.47 10.79
C PRO A 196 13.13 -4.76 10.15
N LEU A 197 13.19 -3.41 10.24
CA LEU A 197 14.28 -2.63 9.65
C LEU A 197 15.63 -2.85 10.35
N ASP A 198 15.63 -3.30 11.62
CA ASP A 198 16.82 -3.71 12.35
C ASP A 198 17.50 -4.97 11.79
N LYS A 199 16.81 -5.72 10.95
CA LYS A 199 17.33 -6.88 10.21
C LYS A 199 17.60 -6.57 8.73
N GLY A 200 17.48 -5.32 8.35
CA GLY A 200 17.77 -4.82 7.01
C GLY A 200 19.26 -4.62 6.74
N SER A 201 19.54 -3.89 5.68
CA SER A 201 20.89 -3.51 5.25
C SER A 201 20.95 -2.03 4.89
N ILE A 202 22.13 -1.46 4.89
CA ILE A 202 22.37 -0.11 4.40
C ILE A 202 22.82 -0.18 2.95
N VAL A 203 22.08 0.51 2.07
CA VAL A 203 22.34 0.53 0.62
C VAL A 203 22.17 1.95 0.11
N ASP A 204 23.19 2.52 -0.50
CA ASP A 204 23.17 3.85 -1.13
C ASP A 204 22.59 4.96 -0.21
N GLY A 205 23.02 5.00 1.06
CA GLY A 205 22.53 5.99 2.04
C GLY A 205 21.08 5.76 2.52
N CYS A 206 20.52 4.58 2.26
CA CYS A 206 19.19 4.19 2.70
C CYS A 206 19.24 2.94 3.58
N VAL A 207 18.27 2.79 4.49
CA VAL A 207 17.95 1.49 5.08
C VAL A 207 17.02 0.72 4.14
N GLU A 208 17.38 -0.52 3.81
CA GLU A 208 16.60 -1.42 3.00
C GLU A 208 15.87 -2.45 3.86
N CYS A 209 14.54 -2.53 3.71
CA CYS A 209 13.72 -3.51 4.40
C CYS A 209 14.00 -4.94 3.90
N PRO A 210 14.22 -5.92 4.79
CA PRO A 210 14.57 -7.29 4.37
C PRO A 210 13.39 -8.05 3.73
N TRP A 211 12.13 -7.61 3.94
CA TRP A 211 10.98 -8.33 3.41
C TRP A 211 10.73 -8.02 1.93
N HIS A 212 10.55 -6.73 1.57
CA HIS A 212 10.16 -6.34 0.22
C HIS A 212 11.09 -5.32 -0.41
N GLN A 213 12.25 -5.01 0.25
CA GLN A 213 13.30 -4.13 -0.27
C GLN A 213 12.84 -2.68 -0.48
N SER A 214 11.85 -2.22 0.30
CA SER A 214 11.59 -0.78 0.41
C SER A 214 12.81 -0.11 0.99
N ARG A 215 13.22 1.03 0.41
CA ARG A 215 14.37 1.81 0.86
C ARG A 215 13.92 3.15 1.40
N PHE A 216 14.41 3.48 2.57
CA PHE A 216 14.15 4.75 3.25
C PHE A 216 15.46 5.50 3.44
N ASP A 217 15.49 6.75 3.03
CA ASP A 217 16.65 7.63 3.17
C ASP A 217 17.01 7.81 4.65
N LEU A 218 18.27 7.58 5.02
CA LEU A 218 18.73 7.66 6.40
C LEU A 218 18.62 9.08 6.98
N ALA A 219 18.80 10.12 6.16
CA ALA A 219 18.77 11.49 6.62
C ALA A 219 17.34 12.04 6.76
N THR A 220 16.40 11.63 5.88
CA THR A 220 15.06 12.22 5.79
C THR A 220 13.92 11.28 6.16
N GLY A 221 14.14 9.96 6.16
CA GLY A 221 13.09 8.94 6.31
C GLY A 221 12.23 8.75 5.06
N GLN A 222 12.46 9.54 4.02
CA GLN A 222 11.67 9.49 2.79
C GLN A 222 11.84 8.17 2.05
N VAL A 223 10.75 7.69 1.46
CA VAL A 223 10.79 6.53 0.57
C VAL A 223 11.63 6.86 -0.68
N ARG A 224 12.66 6.08 -0.94
CA ARG A 224 13.52 6.16 -2.14
C ARG A 224 13.25 5.04 -3.13
N GLN A 225 12.68 3.94 -2.64
CA GLN A 225 12.27 2.78 -3.43
C GLN A 225 11.10 2.10 -2.73
N GLY A 226 10.04 1.77 -3.48
CA GLY A 226 8.89 1.00 -3.00
C GLY A 226 9.19 -0.49 -2.75
N PRO A 227 8.16 -1.24 -2.34
CA PRO A 227 6.73 -0.93 -2.44
C PRO A 227 6.14 -0.01 -1.36
N ALA A 228 6.90 0.43 -0.35
CA ALA A 228 6.40 1.45 0.58
C ALA A 228 5.99 2.72 -0.18
N VAL A 229 4.92 3.34 0.27
CA VAL A 229 4.42 4.64 -0.22
C VAL A 229 4.44 5.72 0.86
N PHE A 230 4.53 5.32 2.13
CA PHE A 230 4.59 6.21 3.29
C PHE A 230 6.02 6.31 3.81
N ASP A 231 6.45 7.51 4.16
CA ASP A 231 7.77 7.78 4.73
C ASP A 231 7.93 7.10 6.09
N GLN A 232 9.18 6.83 6.48
CA GLN A 232 9.50 6.20 7.74
C GLN A 232 9.62 7.26 8.85
N PRO A 233 8.90 7.12 9.98
CA PRO A 233 9.02 8.05 11.10
C PRO A 233 10.45 8.11 11.64
N ARG A 234 10.94 9.34 11.89
CA ARG A 234 12.29 9.62 12.36
C ARG A 234 12.31 10.06 13.81
N PHE A 235 13.48 9.88 14.41
CA PHE A 235 13.77 10.31 15.77
C PHE A 235 15.07 11.12 15.81
N GLU A 236 15.10 12.14 16.66
CA GLU A 236 16.34 12.75 17.10
C GLU A 236 16.94 11.94 18.23
N VAL A 237 18.25 11.83 18.25
CA VAL A 237 19.00 11.16 19.32
C VAL A 237 19.98 12.17 19.93
N ARG A 238 20.11 12.14 21.26
CA ARG A 238 21.12 12.90 21.99
C ARG A 238 21.77 12.03 23.06
N GLU A 239 22.96 12.41 23.45
CA GLU A 239 23.64 11.89 24.63
C GLU A 239 23.45 12.87 25.78
N THR A 240 23.10 12.37 26.95
CA THR A 240 22.98 13.16 28.18
C THR A 240 24.37 13.42 28.79
N SER A 241 24.44 14.35 29.75
CA SER A 241 25.67 14.61 30.52
C SER A 241 26.20 13.39 31.30
N GLU A 242 25.37 12.39 31.50
CA GLU A 242 25.66 11.12 32.19
C GLU A 242 26.08 10.00 31.20
N GLY A 243 26.15 10.30 29.89
CA GLY A 243 26.49 9.34 28.85
C GLY A 243 25.33 8.43 28.40
N ALA A 244 24.09 8.67 28.88
CA ALA A 244 22.93 7.91 28.46
C ALA A 244 22.37 8.45 27.13
N LEU A 245 21.85 7.54 26.28
CA LEU A 245 21.20 7.93 25.05
C LEU A 245 19.71 8.16 25.27
N GLU A 246 19.20 9.23 24.67
CA GLU A 246 17.78 9.56 24.62
C GLU A 246 17.33 9.81 23.18
N ALA A 247 16.08 9.47 22.88
CA ALA A 247 15.46 9.79 21.60
C ALA A 247 14.11 10.50 21.76
N ARG A 248 13.75 11.31 20.77
CA ARG A 248 12.41 11.87 20.61
C ARG A 248 11.96 11.77 19.16
N ARG A 249 10.67 11.56 18.95
CA ARG A 249 10.10 11.55 17.60
C ARG A 249 10.17 12.95 16.98
N ILE A 250 10.57 13.01 15.73
CA ILE A 250 10.50 14.23 14.91
C ILE A 250 9.07 14.28 14.35
N PRO A 251 8.32 15.38 14.57
CA PRO A 251 7.01 15.54 13.93
C PRO A 251 7.14 15.42 12.43
N ALA A 252 6.18 14.75 11.77
CA ALA A 252 6.09 14.78 10.32
C ALA A 252 6.00 16.25 9.86
N ALA A 253 6.73 16.61 8.81
CA ALA A 253 6.61 17.94 8.23
C ALA A 253 5.15 18.16 7.81
N ALA A 254 4.55 19.27 8.25
CA ALA A 254 3.20 19.64 7.84
C ALA A 254 3.17 19.78 6.31
N GLY A 255 2.55 18.81 5.62
CA GLY A 255 2.48 18.76 4.15
C GLY A 255 3.08 17.52 3.47
N ALA A 256 3.69 16.58 4.20
CA ALA A 256 4.09 15.30 3.65
C ALA A 256 2.90 14.34 3.73
N GLY A 257 1.96 14.44 2.80
CA GLY A 257 0.78 13.55 2.76
C GLY A 257 -0.55 14.29 2.51
N ALA A 258 -0.52 15.41 1.77
CA ALA A 258 -1.72 16.04 1.22
C ALA A 258 -1.71 15.95 -0.31
#